data_9ee93c04bbff6b80926e1a97c6ce7e9c
#
_entry.id   9ee93c04bbff6b80926e1a97c6ce7e9c
#
_cell.length_a   1.000
_cell.length_b   1.000
_cell.length_c   1.000
_cell.angle_alpha   90.00
_cell.angle_beta   90.00
_cell.angle_gamma   90.00
#
_symmetry.space_group_name_H-M   'P 1'
#
loop_
_entity.id
_entity.type
_entity.pdbx_description
1 polymer ?
#
loop_
_entity_poly.entity_id
_entity_poly.type
_entity_poly.pdbx_seq_one_letter_code
_entity_poly.pdbx_strand_id
1 'polypeptide(L)'
;MAGNNSNNLKVQKLRYLTTDAIEITFKVPDNLKKEYKFIPGQYLTLEKKISDTYERRTYSISSDPISENISIGIKRIPKGRFSTYIFNNLKEGDELRVFTPDGRFFTDYKDNQNLVFVACGSGITPIISIISYVLRTKKNSRISLYYGNKTIASTMYSQRLNSLKNSNMENLSLNYFFSIEAQDIIFNQGRITKEKIENLISGNQISPEKVDGVFLCGPQNMVFQMKQIFKKHIGESKPIMSELFFSDEIEKPEEKKKEKFTKIETIIKIKIDGVEKRINLENKEENIIDAALRQNIELPFSCKGGMCCTCRCLVLEGEVMLEKNYSLERWEQERGYTLACQAKPKTDFVFLDFDRS
;
A
#
# COMPACT_ATOMS: atom_id res chain seq x y z
N MET A 1 8.59 15.79 5.53
CA MET A 1 7.24 16.16 5.99
C MET A 1 6.25 15.68 4.94
N ALA A 2 5.78 14.47 5.06
CA ALA A 2 4.84 13.88 4.11
C ALA A 2 3.52 13.63 4.84
N GLY A 3 2.41 13.98 4.20
CA GLY A 3 1.13 13.33 4.50
C GLY A 3 0.12 14.04 5.39
N ASN A 4 0.35 15.21 5.95
CA ASN A 4 -0.67 15.89 6.77
C ASN A 4 -1.57 16.87 5.99
N ASN A 5 -1.15 17.31 4.81
CA ASN A 5 -1.97 18.22 4.01
C ASN A 5 -3.03 17.42 3.24
N SER A 6 -4.26 17.90 3.27
CA SER A 6 -5.37 17.32 2.52
C SER A 6 -6.22 18.39 1.89
N ASN A 7 -6.71 18.15 0.69
CA ASN A 7 -7.56 19.05 -0.04
C ASN A 7 -8.79 18.30 -0.58
N ASN A 8 -9.88 19.01 -0.80
CA ASN A 8 -11.01 18.45 -1.53
C ASN A 8 -10.68 18.45 -3.02
N LEU A 9 -10.51 17.26 -3.57
CA LEU A 9 -10.28 17.08 -5.00
C LEU A 9 -11.56 16.60 -5.69
N LYS A 10 -11.83 17.20 -6.86
CA LYS A 10 -12.99 16.84 -7.69
C LYS A 10 -12.71 15.57 -8.47
N VAL A 11 -13.64 14.62 -8.43
CA VAL A 11 -13.66 13.45 -9.28
C VAL A 11 -13.91 13.89 -10.73
N GLN A 12 -12.89 13.74 -11.56
CA GLN A 12 -12.96 14.12 -12.97
C GLN A 12 -13.55 13.01 -13.82
N LYS A 13 -13.18 11.75 -13.52
CA LYS A 13 -13.63 10.59 -14.29
C LYS A 13 -13.74 9.35 -13.42
N LEU A 14 -14.75 8.55 -13.70
CA LEU A 14 -14.95 7.21 -13.16
C LEU A 14 -14.94 6.19 -14.29
N ARG A 15 -14.14 5.14 -14.17
CA ARG A 15 -14.10 4.04 -15.15
C ARG A 15 -14.19 2.70 -14.45
N TYR A 16 -15.14 1.87 -14.84
CA TYR A 16 -15.20 0.49 -14.40
C TYR A 16 -14.05 -0.31 -15.02
N LEU A 17 -13.25 -0.94 -14.17
CA LEU A 17 -12.15 -1.81 -14.58
C LEU A 17 -12.60 -3.26 -14.67
N THR A 18 -13.46 -3.67 -13.75
CA THR A 18 -14.10 -4.98 -13.64
C THR A 18 -15.49 -4.80 -13.02
N THR A 19 -16.26 -5.89 -12.86
CA THR A 19 -17.56 -5.85 -12.18
C THR A 19 -17.50 -5.44 -10.71
N ASP A 20 -16.30 -5.48 -10.10
CA ASP A 20 -16.07 -5.16 -8.70
C ASP A 20 -14.93 -4.14 -8.47
N ALA A 21 -14.41 -3.52 -9.53
CA ALA A 21 -13.34 -2.54 -9.42
C ALA A 21 -13.57 -1.32 -10.32
N ILE A 22 -13.23 -0.14 -9.79
CA ILE A 22 -13.29 1.15 -10.50
C ILE A 22 -11.95 1.88 -10.44
N GLU A 23 -11.69 2.69 -11.45
CA GLU A 23 -10.64 3.70 -11.44
C GLU A 23 -11.27 5.07 -11.22
N ILE A 24 -10.71 5.84 -10.30
CA ILE A 24 -11.08 7.22 -10.02
C ILE A 24 -9.93 8.12 -10.49
N THR A 25 -10.24 9.08 -11.33
CA THR A 25 -9.30 10.12 -11.74
C THR A 25 -9.70 11.44 -11.08
N PHE A 26 -8.76 12.04 -10.35
CA PHE A 26 -8.93 13.34 -9.70
C PHE A 26 -8.38 14.46 -10.57
N LYS A 27 -9.11 15.56 -10.64
CA LYS A 27 -8.60 16.83 -11.17
C LYS A 27 -7.80 17.52 -10.06
N VAL A 28 -6.50 17.70 -10.28
CA VAL A 28 -5.65 18.46 -9.37
C VAL A 28 -5.63 19.93 -9.83
N PRO A 29 -6.13 20.89 -9.02
CA PRO A 29 -6.03 22.31 -9.34
C PRO A 29 -4.59 22.79 -9.52
N ASP A 30 -4.35 23.79 -10.37
CA ASP A 30 -3.00 24.25 -10.71
C ASP A 30 -2.19 24.71 -9.50
N ASN A 31 -2.83 25.37 -8.53
CA ASN A 31 -2.20 25.80 -7.29
C ASN A 31 -1.79 24.63 -6.36
N LEU A 32 -2.35 23.44 -6.55
CA LEU A 32 -2.05 22.25 -5.75
C LEU A 32 -1.12 21.26 -6.47
N LYS A 33 -0.78 21.48 -7.74
CA LYS A 33 0.05 20.55 -8.53
C LYS A 33 1.38 20.21 -7.87
N LYS A 34 2.00 21.13 -7.14
CA LYS A 34 3.27 20.90 -6.44
C LYS A 34 3.10 19.94 -5.27
N GLU A 35 2.01 20.06 -4.51
CA GLU A 35 1.70 19.22 -3.35
C GLU A 35 1.30 17.79 -3.75
N TYR A 36 0.64 17.66 -4.91
CA TYR A 36 0.19 16.37 -5.43
C TYR A 36 1.16 15.72 -6.43
N LYS A 37 2.37 16.28 -6.58
CA LYS A 37 3.44 15.60 -7.33
C LYS A 37 3.84 14.32 -6.59
N PHE A 38 3.94 13.21 -7.32
CA PHE A 38 4.19 11.90 -6.72
C PHE A 38 5.29 11.12 -7.45
N ILE A 39 5.81 10.11 -6.76
CA ILE A 39 6.73 9.10 -7.29
C ILE A 39 5.90 7.83 -7.56
N PRO A 40 6.13 7.08 -8.67
CA PRO A 40 5.37 5.86 -8.95
C PRO A 40 5.56 4.84 -7.82
N GLY A 41 4.47 4.26 -7.35
CA GLY A 41 4.45 3.38 -6.17
C GLY A 41 3.93 4.05 -4.89
N GLN A 42 3.71 5.37 -4.89
CA GLN A 42 3.04 6.07 -3.80
C GLN A 42 1.52 5.86 -3.83
N TYR A 43 0.87 6.21 -2.72
CA TYR A 43 -0.58 6.11 -2.54
C TYR A 43 -1.20 7.45 -2.13
N LEU A 44 -2.53 7.55 -2.28
CA LEU A 44 -3.36 8.59 -1.69
C LEU A 44 -4.15 8.01 -0.51
N THR A 45 -4.32 8.80 0.52
CA THR A 45 -5.32 8.54 1.56
C THR A 45 -6.58 9.31 1.24
N LEU A 46 -7.70 8.62 1.15
CA LEU A 46 -9.03 9.22 0.98
C LEU A 46 -9.75 9.25 2.32
N GLU A 47 -10.47 10.34 2.58
CA GLU A 47 -11.36 10.45 3.74
C GLU A 47 -12.77 10.80 3.29
N LYS A 48 -13.74 10.12 3.85
CA LYS A 48 -15.18 10.38 3.65
C LYS A 48 -15.97 10.09 4.91
N LYS A 49 -16.93 10.94 5.20
CA LYS A 49 -17.92 10.67 6.22
C LYS A 49 -18.95 9.67 5.68
N ILE A 50 -19.02 8.49 6.30
CA ILE A 50 -19.97 7.43 5.96
C ILE A 50 -20.83 7.19 7.19
N SER A 51 -22.13 7.44 7.06
CA SER A 51 -23.04 7.59 8.20
C SER A 51 -22.50 8.68 9.13
N ASP A 52 -22.22 8.40 10.40
CA ASP A 52 -21.73 9.41 11.36
C ASP A 52 -20.23 9.33 11.64
N THR A 53 -19.48 8.50 10.92
CA THR A 53 -18.05 8.30 11.14
C THR A 53 -17.22 8.71 9.94
N TYR A 54 -16.09 9.39 10.18
CA TYR A 54 -15.07 9.62 9.15
C TYR A 54 -14.24 8.36 8.99
N GLU A 55 -14.17 7.89 7.76
CA GLU A 55 -13.33 6.75 7.39
C GLU A 55 -12.22 7.17 6.45
N ARG A 56 -11.00 6.71 6.75
CA ARG A 56 -9.80 6.90 5.90
C ARG A 56 -9.38 5.55 5.31
N ARG A 57 -9.05 5.54 4.02
CA ARG A 57 -8.45 4.38 3.34
C ARG A 57 -7.39 4.82 2.35
N THR A 58 -6.32 4.03 2.29
CA THR A 58 -5.23 4.21 1.32
C THR A 58 -5.52 3.46 0.04
N TYR A 59 -5.16 4.10 -1.08
CA TYR A 59 -5.21 3.51 -2.40
C TYR A 59 -3.99 3.93 -3.20
N SER A 60 -3.23 2.95 -3.70
CA SER A 60 -2.03 3.22 -4.47
C SER A 60 -2.37 3.95 -5.77
N ILE A 61 -1.55 4.91 -6.12
CA ILE A 61 -1.69 5.68 -7.35
C ILE A 61 -1.38 4.76 -8.53
N SER A 62 -2.30 4.71 -9.48
CA SER A 62 -2.20 3.86 -10.67
C SER A 62 -1.83 4.62 -11.94
N SER A 63 -1.93 5.96 -11.93
CA SER A 63 -1.50 6.79 -13.04
C SER A 63 0.02 6.87 -13.15
N ASP A 64 0.50 7.26 -14.33
CA ASP A 64 1.89 7.63 -14.56
C ASP A 64 2.16 9.01 -13.93
N PRO A 65 3.28 9.21 -13.19
CA PRO A 65 3.64 10.53 -12.62
C PRO A 65 3.75 11.66 -13.61
N ILE A 66 3.96 11.35 -14.91
CA ILE A 66 4.04 12.33 -15.98
C ILE A 66 2.66 12.75 -16.48
N SER A 67 1.60 12.03 -16.09
CA SER A 67 0.24 12.41 -16.45
C SER A 67 -0.22 13.64 -15.66
N GLU A 68 -1.07 14.46 -16.27
CA GLU A 68 -1.61 15.67 -15.62
C GLU A 68 -2.55 15.35 -14.45
N ASN A 69 -3.13 14.16 -14.46
CA ASN A 69 -4.17 13.75 -13.52
C ASN A 69 -3.71 12.56 -12.68
N ILE A 70 -4.17 12.53 -11.43
CA ILE A 70 -3.90 11.43 -10.50
C ILE A 70 -5.06 10.46 -10.54
N SER A 71 -4.75 9.18 -10.77
CA SER A 71 -5.75 8.11 -10.75
C SER A 71 -5.39 7.04 -9.72
N ILE A 72 -6.42 6.47 -9.10
CA ILE A 72 -6.33 5.32 -8.20
C ILE A 72 -7.30 4.23 -8.63
N GLY A 73 -6.95 2.97 -8.35
CA GLY A 73 -7.84 1.83 -8.56
C GLY A 73 -8.42 1.33 -7.24
N ILE A 74 -9.75 1.22 -7.16
CA ILE A 74 -10.44 0.72 -5.97
C ILE A 74 -11.18 -0.56 -6.33
N LYS A 75 -10.84 -1.66 -5.63
CA LYS A 75 -11.59 -2.89 -5.68
C LYS A 75 -12.58 -2.94 -4.51
N ARG A 76 -13.85 -3.25 -4.80
CA ARG A 76 -14.88 -3.43 -3.78
C ARG A 76 -14.59 -4.69 -2.97
N ILE A 77 -14.44 -4.51 -1.67
CA ILE A 77 -14.26 -5.60 -0.72
C ILE A 77 -15.64 -6.02 -0.20
N PRO A 78 -16.00 -7.32 -0.21
CA PRO A 78 -17.25 -7.80 0.38
C PRO A 78 -17.38 -7.32 1.82
N LYS A 79 -18.53 -6.71 2.17
CA LYS A 79 -18.80 -6.08 3.48
C LYS A 79 -17.86 -4.91 3.86
N GLY A 80 -16.97 -4.47 2.96
CA GLY A 80 -16.13 -3.30 3.17
C GLY A 80 -16.96 -2.02 3.12
N ARG A 81 -17.00 -1.22 4.19
CA ARG A 81 -17.83 0.01 4.26
C ARG A 81 -17.38 1.05 3.23
N PHE A 82 -16.10 1.43 3.26
CA PHE A 82 -15.56 2.50 2.41
C PHE A 82 -15.58 2.12 0.92
N SER A 83 -15.00 0.97 0.56
CA SER A 83 -14.93 0.55 -0.86
C SER A 83 -16.31 0.31 -1.47
N THR A 84 -17.27 -0.21 -0.69
CA THR A 84 -18.66 -0.38 -1.14
C THR A 84 -19.36 0.97 -1.30
N TYR A 85 -19.16 1.91 -0.35
CA TYR A 85 -19.73 3.26 -0.47
C TYR A 85 -19.21 3.96 -1.74
N ILE A 86 -17.90 3.95 -1.96
CA ILE A 86 -17.28 4.58 -3.14
C ILE A 86 -17.82 3.95 -4.43
N PHE A 87 -17.84 2.61 -4.50
CA PHE A 87 -18.28 1.90 -5.70
C PHE A 87 -19.74 2.17 -6.08
N ASN A 88 -20.63 2.31 -5.08
CA ASN A 88 -22.07 2.43 -5.30
C ASN A 88 -22.54 3.89 -5.40
N ASN A 89 -21.85 4.86 -4.79
CA ASN A 89 -22.40 6.19 -4.59
C ASN A 89 -21.57 7.32 -5.24
N LEU A 90 -20.27 7.11 -5.47
CA LEU A 90 -19.41 8.15 -6.01
C LEU A 90 -19.75 8.42 -7.48
N LYS A 91 -19.79 9.71 -7.84
CA LYS A 91 -20.09 10.18 -9.20
C LYS A 91 -19.02 11.14 -9.69
N GLU A 92 -18.92 11.28 -11.01
CA GLU A 92 -18.11 12.34 -11.62
C GLU A 92 -18.67 13.70 -11.18
N GLY A 93 -17.77 14.58 -10.78
CA GLY A 93 -18.12 15.89 -10.21
C GLY A 93 -18.16 15.94 -8.70
N ASP A 94 -18.25 14.79 -8.00
CA ASP A 94 -18.20 14.76 -6.54
C ASP A 94 -16.81 15.19 -6.02
N GLU A 95 -16.77 15.61 -4.76
CA GLU A 95 -15.54 15.94 -4.07
C GLU A 95 -15.24 14.93 -2.97
N LEU A 96 -13.98 14.58 -2.88
CA LEU A 96 -13.42 13.76 -1.80
C LEU A 96 -12.27 14.50 -1.14
N ARG A 97 -12.16 14.37 0.17
CA ARG A 97 -10.95 14.79 0.90
C ARG A 97 -9.84 13.80 0.61
N VAL A 98 -8.78 14.31 -0.01
CA VAL A 98 -7.63 13.54 -0.48
C VAL A 98 -6.38 14.10 0.17
N PHE A 99 -5.61 13.23 0.84
CA PHE A 99 -4.32 13.61 1.41
C PHE A 99 -3.25 13.60 0.32
N THR A 100 -2.21 14.39 0.52
CA THR A 100 -1.06 14.44 -0.39
C THR A 100 -0.41 13.05 -0.54
N PRO A 101 0.23 12.76 -1.70
CA PRO A 101 0.87 11.48 -1.95
C PRO A 101 1.90 11.11 -0.89
N ASP A 102 1.87 9.85 -0.45
CA ASP A 102 2.79 9.27 0.51
C ASP A 102 3.13 7.81 0.13
N GLY A 103 4.11 7.20 0.81
CA GLY A 103 4.48 5.80 0.60
C GLY A 103 5.90 5.60 0.12
N ARG A 104 6.39 4.35 0.26
CA ARG A 104 7.80 3.98 0.04
C ARG A 104 7.96 2.80 -0.93
N PHE A 105 6.94 2.44 -1.67
CA PHE A 105 6.99 1.30 -2.60
C PHE A 105 7.66 1.70 -3.92
N PHE A 106 8.89 2.23 -3.84
CA PHE A 106 9.68 2.65 -4.98
C PHE A 106 11.18 2.50 -4.71
N THR A 107 11.99 2.59 -5.75
CA THR A 107 13.45 2.63 -5.71
C THR A 107 13.97 3.69 -6.65
N ASP A 108 15.27 3.87 -6.70
CA ASP A 108 15.93 4.72 -7.72
C ASP A 108 15.93 3.97 -9.05
N TYR A 109 15.00 4.36 -9.96
CA TYR A 109 14.87 3.75 -11.27
C TYR A 109 15.94 4.28 -12.23
N LYS A 110 16.70 3.38 -12.84
CA LYS A 110 17.80 3.68 -13.78
C LYS A 110 17.52 3.09 -15.16
N ASP A 111 18.29 3.52 -16.15
CA ASP A 111 18.32 2.89 -17.47
C ASP A 111 18.92 1.46 -17.38
N ASN A 112 18.59 0.61 -18.33
CA ASN A 112 19.12 -0.75 -18.49
C ASN A 112 18.84 -1.71 -17.31
N GLN A 113 17.74 -1.50 -16.55
CA GLN A 113 17.37 -2.36 -15.45
C GLN A 113 16.45 -3.51 -15.90
N ASN A 114 16.63 -4.69 -15.29
CA ASN A 114 15.71 -5.81 -15.38
C ASN A 114 14.91 -5.90 -14.09
N LEU A 115 13.63 -5.55 -14.15
CA LEU A 115 12.74 -5.49 -12.99
C LEU A 115 11.70 -6.62 -13.04
N VAL A 116 11.53 -7.29 -11.92
CA VAL A 116 10.54 -8.36 -11.74
C VAL A 116 9.42 -7.87 -10.84
N PHE A 117 8.19 -8.02 -11.30
CA PHE A 117 6.98 -7.66 -10.57
C PHE A 117 6.12 -8.89 -10.33
N VAL A 118 5.66 -9.07 -9.09
CA VAL A 118 4.65 -10.07 -8.74
C VAL A 118 3.45 -9.36 -8.11
N ALA A 119 2.31 -9.45 -8.76
CA ALA A 119 1.07 -8.82 -8.34
C ALA A 119 -0.04 -9.85 -8.14
N CYS A 120 -0.96 -9.61 -7.19
CA CYS A 120 -2.21 -10.33 -7.11
C CYS A 120 -3.40 -9.38 -6.92
N GLY A 121 -4.43 -9.54 -7.77
CA GLY A 121 -5.66 -8.76 -7.71
C GLY A 121 -5.42 -7.25 -7.75
N SER A 122 -5.90 -6.51 -6.74
CA SER A 122 -5.72 -5.06 -6.64
C SER A 122 -4.27 -4.62 -6.39
N GLY A 123 -3.35 -5.53 -6.02
CA GLY A 123 -1.92 -5.23 -5.91
C GLY A 123 -1.25 -4.77 -7.21
N ILE A 124 -1.96 -4.83 -8.33
CA ILE A 124 -1.53 -4.26 -9.61
C ILE A 124 -1.49 -2.72 -9.58
N THR A 125 -2.22 -2.05 -8.68
CA THR A 125 -2.38 -0.58 -8.73
C THR A 125 -1.07 0.19 -8.60
N PRO A 126 -0.17 -0.04 -7.64
CA PRO A 126 1.12 0.64 -7.61
C PRO A 126 2.04 0.16 -8.75
N ILE A 127 1.95 -1.12 -9.09
CA ILE A 127 2.81 -1.75 -10.09
C ILE A 127 2.57 -1.18 -11.49
N ILE A 128 1.31 -0.94 -11.89
CA ILE A 128 1.02 -0.36 -13.21
C ILE A 128 1.51 1.09 -13.34
N SER A 129 1.53 1.83 -12.24
CA SER A 129 2.15 3.17 -12.20
C SER A 129 3.65 3.07 -12.45
N ILE A 130 4.34 2.17 -11.75
CA ILE A 130 5.79 1.94 -11.90
C ILE A 130 6.12 1.46 -13.32
N ILE A 131 5.42 0.45 -13.83
CA ILE A 131 5.62 -0.09 -15.18
C ILE A 131 5.47 1.01 -16.23
N SER A 132 4.39 1.81 -16.15
CA SER A 132 4.14 2.89 -17.09
C SER A 132 5.26 3.93 -17.07
N TYR A 133 5.73 4.30 -15.88
CA TYR A 133 6.81 5.26 -15.70
C TYR A 133 8.15 4.72 -16.25
N VAL A 134 8.54 3.51 -15.88
CA VAL A 134 9.81 2.90 -16.29
C VAL A 134 9.87 2.72 -17.81
N LEU A 135 8.83 2.13 -18.41
CA LEU A 135 8.80 1.94 -19.88
C LEU A 135 8.84 3.25 -20.67
N ARG A 136 8.34 4.33 -20.08
CA ARG A 136 8.31 5.64 -20.73
C ARG A 136 9.61 6.43 -20.56
N THR A 137 10.29 6.29 -19.42
CA THR A 137 11.38 7.19 -19.03
C THR A 137 12.74 6.53 -18.93
N LYS A 138 12.81 5.19 -18.82
CA LYS A 138 14.05 4.43 -18.60
C LYS A 138 14.41 3.61 -19.83
N LYS A 139 15.51 4.02 -20.49
CA LYS A 139 15.96 3.37 -21.73
C LYS A 139 16.40 1.93 -21.48
N ASN A 140 16.07 1.06 -22.41
CA ASN A 140 16.50 -0.35 -22.44
C ASN A 140 16.15 -1.17 -21.18
N SER A 141 15.28 -0.65 -20.31
CA SER A 141 14.83 -1.42 -19.14
C SER A 141 13.85 -2.49 -19.55
N ARG A 142 13.96 -3.66 -18.94
CA ARG A 142 13.10 -4.83 -19.18
C ARG A 142 12.26 -5.11 -17.94
N ILE A 143 11.01 -5.44 -18.16
CA ILE A 143 10.03 -5.70 -17.13
C ILE A 143 9.39 -7.04 -17.34
N SER A 144 9.39 -7.87 -16.29
CA SER A 144 8.62 -9.12 -16.23
C SER A 144 7.55 -9.00 -15.17
N LEU A 145 6.29 -9.03 -15.57
CA LEU A 145 5.14 -9.02 -14.66
C LEU A 145 4.53 -10.43 -14.56
N TYR A 146 4.43 -10.94 -13.34
CA TYR A 146 3.70 -12.15 -12.97
C TYR A 146 2.44 -11.72 -12.21
N TYR A 147 1.26 -11.89 -12.82
CA TYR A 147 0.02 -11.30 -12.31
C TYR A 147 -1.06 -12.34 -12.06
N GLY A 148 -1.34 -12.60 -10.78
CA GLY A 148 -2.35 -13.55 -10.31
C GLY A 148 -3.73 -12.91 -10.14
N ASN A 149 -4.76 -13.56 -10.68
CA ASN A 149 -6.17 -13.17 -10.55
C ASN A 149 -7.07 -14.40 -10.38
N LYS A 150 -8.36 -14.18 -10.10
CA LYS A 150 -9.34 -15.28 -10.07
C LYS A 150 -9.70 -15.73 -11.48
N THR A 151 -10.05 -14.78 -12.34
CA THR A 151 -10.47 -14.98 -13.73
C THR A 151 -9.95 -13.85 -14.62
N ILE A 152 -10.01 -14.01 -15.93
CA ILE A 152 -9.71 -12.97 -16.92
C ILE A 152 -10.60 -11.74 -16.69
N ALA A 153 -11.91 -11.96 -16.48
CA ALA A 153 -12.90 -10.90 -16.28
C ALA A 153 -12.64 -10.08 -14.98
N SER A 154 -11.98 -10.67 -13.97
CA SER A 154 -11.63 -10.00 -12.71
C SER A 154 -10.27 -9.29 -12.73
N THR A 155 -9.58 -9.28 -13.88
CA THR A 155 -8.24 -8.73 -14.04
C THR A 155 -8.28 -7.22 -14.22
N MET A 156 -7.92 -6.50 -13.15
CA MET A 156 -7.85 -5.03 -13.20
C MET A 156 -6.76 -4.58 -14.19
N TYR A 157 -7.02 -3.50 -14.91
CA TYR A 157 -6.10 -2.87 -15.88
C TYR A 157 -5.64 -3.77 -17.04
N SER A 158 -6.34 -4.87 -17.35
CA SER A 158 -5.98 -5.79 -18.44
C SER A 158 -5.78 -5.06 -19.77
N GLN A 159 -6.72 -4.19 -20.16
CA GLN A 159 -6.63 -3.42 -21.40
C GLN A 159 -5.41 -2.50 -21.42
N ARG A 160 -5.11 -1.81 -20.30
CA ARG A 160 -3.94 -0.91 -20.21
C ARG A 160 -2.63 -1.70 -20.25
N LEU A 161 -2.55 -2.85 -19.57
CA LEU A 161 -1.38 -3.73 -19.62
C LEU A 161 -1.15 -4.27 -21.04
N ASN A 162 -2.19 -4.69 -21.74
CA ASN A 162 -2.08 -5.15 -23.13
C ASN A 162 -1.65 -4.01 -24.07
N SER A 163 -2.16 -2.80 -23.88
CA SER A 163 -1.71 -1.62 -24.64
C SER A 163 -0.23 -1.32 -24.39
N LEU A 164 0.21 -1.35 -23.13
CA LEU A 164 1.63 -1.19 -22.77
C LEU A 164 2.50 -2.27 -23.40
N LYS A 165 2.04 -3.55 -23.40
CA LYS A 165 2.76 -4.65 -24.04
C LYS A 165 2.88 -4.44 -25.53
N ASN A 166 1.80 -4.05 -26.22
CA ASN A 166 1.81 -3.82 -27.66
C ASN A 166 2.80 -2.70 -28.09
N SER A 167 2.93 -1.67 -27.22
CA SER A 167 3.87 -0.57 -27.46
C SER A 167 5.31 -0.87 -27.03
N ASN A 168 5.55 -1.95 -26.26
CA ASN A 168 6.85 -2.29 -25.66
C ASN A 168 7.11 -3.80 -25.72
N MET A 169 6.97 -4.40 -26.92
CA MET A 169 6.98 -5.86 -27.09
C MET A 169 8.26 -6.55 -26.59
N GLU A 170 9.42 -5.89 -26.74
CA GLU A 170 10.70 -6.43 -26.31
C GLU A 170 11.01 -6.19 -24.83
N ASN A 171 10.40 -5.13 -24.26
CA ASN A 171 10.76 -4.64 -22.93
C ASN A 171 9.75 -5.04 -21.84
N LEU A 172 8.54 -5.48 -22.20
CA LEU A 172 7.53 -5.89 -21.23
C LEU A 172 7.10 -7.34 -21.47
N SER A 173 7.27 -8.21 -20.49
CA SER A 173 6.70 -9.56 -20.44
C SER A 173 5.51 -9.59 -19.49
N LEU A 174 4.36 -10.11 -19.93
CA LEU A 174 3.15 -10.28 -19.13
C LEU A 174 2.86 -11.77 -18.97
N ASN A 175 2.83 -12.23 -17.72
CA ASN A 175 2.55 -13.61 -17.36
C ASN A 175 1.34 -13.64 -16.41
N TYR A 176 0.19 -14.10 -16.89
CA TYR A 176 -1.05 -14.16 -16.11
C TYR A 176 -1.23 -15.54 -15.49
N PHE A 177 -1.75 -15.56 -14.25
CA PHE A 177 -2.13 -16.77 -13.51
C PHE A 177 -3.57 -16.65 -13.05
N PHE A 178 -4.40 -17.66 -13.33
CA PHE A 178 -5.82 -17.64 -12.98
C PHE A 178 -6.17 -18.80 -12.04
N SER A 179 -6.69 -18.44 -10.85
CA SER A 179 -6.89 -19.44 -9.79
C SER A 179 -8.21 -20.23 -9.92
N ILE A 180 -9.17 -19.73 -10.68
CA ILE A 180 -10.49 -20.37 -10.84
C ILE A 180 -10.71 -20.79 -12.30
N GLU A 181 -10.20 -20.00 -13.25
CA GLU A 181 -10.43 -20.20 -14.68
C GLU A 181 -9.35 -21.11 -15.28
N ALA A 182 -9.78 -22.13 -16.03
CA ALA A 182 -8.87 -23.05 -16.72
C ALA A 182 -8.03 -22.31 -17.77
N GLN A 183 -6.78 -22.76 -17.93
CA GLN A 183 -5.83 -22.19 -18.87
C GLN A 183 -5.27 -23.28 -19.77
N ASP A 184 -5.00 -22.94 -21.04
CA ASP A 184 -4.36 -23.84 -22.00
C ASP A 184 -2.97 -24.29 -21.53
N ILE A 185 -2.24 -23.38 -20.89
CA ILE A 185 -0.96 -23.67 -20.25
C ILE A 185 -1.23 -24.03 -18.79
N ILE A 186 -1.14 -25.31 -18.44
CA ILE A 186 -1.40 -25.85 -17.09
C ILE A 186 -0.55 -25.13 -16.03
N PHE A 187 0.66 -24.74 -16.36
CA PHE A 187 1.54 -23.98 -15.46
C PHE A 187 0.92 -22.66 -14.99
N ASN A 188 0.14 -22.00 -15.85
CA ASN A 188 -0.51 -20.72 -15.55
C ASN A 188 -1.82 -20.89 -14.79
N GLN A 189 -2.33 -22.11 -14.64
CA GLN A 189 -3.52 -22.39 -13.85
C GLN A 189 -3.20 -22.38 -12.35
N GLY A 190 -4.07 -21.80 -11.53
CA GLY A 190 -3.92 -21.73 -10.09
C GLY A 190 -3.24 -20.43 -9.60
N ARG A 191 -2.99 -20.37 -8.30
CA ARG A 191 -2.31 -19.23 -7.65
C ARG A 191 -0.83 -19.18 -8.00
N ILE A 192 -0.21 -18.01 -7.88
CA ILE A 192 1.24 -17.88 -7.87
C ILE A 192 1.76 -18.47 -6.57
N THR A 193 2.49 -19.58 -6.66
CA THR A 193 3.03 -20.29 -5.50
C THR A 193 4.56 -20.24 -5.49
N LYS A 194 5.14 -20.67 -4.37
CA LYS A 194 6.58 -20.81 -4.21
C LYS A 194 7.17 -21.72 -5.29
N GLU A 195 6.56 -22.88 -5.51
CA GLU A 195 7.03 -23.87 -6.49
C GLU A 195 7.02 -23.30 -7.91
N LYS A 196 6.01 -22.50 -8.26
CA LYS A 196 5.95 -21.89 -9.59
C LYS A 196 7.10 -20.90 -9.82
N ILE A 197 7.41 -20.07 -8.84
CA ILE A 197 8.54 -19.13 -8.96
C ILE A 197 9.88 -19.86 -8.97
N GLU A 198 10.06 -20.91 -8.15
CA GLU A 198 11.26 -21.76 -8.19
C GLU A 198 11.41 -22.44 -9.57
N ASN A 199 10.30 -22.89 -10.19
CA ASN A 199 10.32 -23.46 -11.54
C ASN A 199 10.68 -22.42 -12.62
N LEU A 200 10.19 -21.16 -12.49
CA LEU A 200 10.56 -20.08 -13.40
C LEU A 200 12.04 -19.73 -13.30
N ILE A 201 12.62 -19.81 -12.10
CA ILE A 201 14.05 -19.58 -11.88
C ILE A 201 14.86 -20.74 -12.44
N SER A 202 14.53 -22.00 -12.10
CA SER A 202 15.26 -23.17 -12.58
C SER A 202 15.15 -23.37 -14.09
N GLY A 203 14.04 -22.96 -14.70
CA GLY A 203 13.83 -22.93 -16.15
C GLY A 203 14.41 -21.71 -16.87
N ASN A 204 15.21 -20.88 -16.20
CA ASN A 204 15.84 -19.67 -16.74
C ASN A 204 14.86 -18.61 -17.30
N GLN A 205 13.58 -18.66 -16.94
CA GLN A 205 12.60 -17.63 -17.29
C GLN A 205 12.76 -16.39 -16.38
N ILE A 206 13.23 -16.61 -15.16
CA ILE A 206 13.75 -15.57 -14.27
C ILE A 206 15.22 -15.90 -14.03
N SER A 207 16.13 -15.05 -14.54
CA SER A 207 17.58 -15.19 -14.33
C SER A 207 18.00 -14.30 -13.14
N PRO A 208 18.18 -14.85 -11.93
CA PRO A 208 18.40 -14.06 -10.71
C PRO A 208 19.59 -13.12 -10.78
N GLU A 209 20.65 -13.53 -11.48
CA GLU A 209 21.86 -12.74 -11.67
C GLU A 209 21.62 -11.45 -12.47
N LYS A 210 20.61 -11.47 -13.37
CA LYS A 210 20.24 -10.32 -14.22
C LYS A 210 19.16 -9.43 -13.60
N VAL A 211 18.47 -9.87 -12.53
CA VAL A 211 17.44 -9.08 -11.87
C VAL A 211 18.09 -7.93 -11.08
N ASP A 212 17.65 -6.71 -11.30
CA ASP A 212 18.12 -5.51 -10.61
C ASP A 212 17.19 -5.05 -9.49
N GLY A 213 15.94 -5.50 -9.49
CA GLY A 213 14.96 -5.19 -8.44
C GLY A 213 13.70 -6.02 -8.57
N VAL A 214 13.07 -6.29 -7.43
CA VAL A 214 11.83 -7.06 -7.33
C VAL A 214 10.76 -6.24 -6.60
N PHE A 215 9.55 -6.25 -7.12
CA PHE A 215 8.40 -5.55 -6.56
C PHE A 215 7.25 -6.53 -6.33
N LEU A 216 6.81 -6.63 -5.09
CA LEU A 216 5.80 -7.60 -4.63
C LEU A 216 4.59 -6.86 -4.07
N CYS A 217 3.39 -7.05 -4.64
CA CYS A 217 2.20 -6.42 -4.11
C CYS A 217 0.98 -7.34 -4.19
N GLY A 218 0.31 -7.53 -3.05
CA GLY A 218 -0.88 -8.39 -2.93
C GLY A 218 -1.09 -8.96 -1.54
N PRO A 219 -1.75 -10.14 -1.43
CA PRO A 219 -2.02 -10.81 -0.17
C PRO A 219 -0.76 -11.14 0.63
N GLN A 220 -0.83 -10.98 1.95
CA GLN A 220 0.29 -11.13 2.87
C GLN A 220 1.08 -12.44 2.67
N ASN A 221 0.39 -13.58 2.63
CA ASN A 221 1.04 -14.89 2.47
C ASN A 221 1.85 -14.98 1.17
N MET A 222 1.30 -14.47 0.06
CA MET A 222 1.99 -14.44 -1.23
C MET A 222 3.25 -13.56 -1.13
N VAL A 223 3.12 -12.34 -0.63
CA VAL A 223 4.23 -11.39 -0.54
C VAL A 223 5.36 -11.96 0.33
N PHE A 224 5.05 -12.57 1.48
CA PHE A 224 6.07 -13.16 2.35
C PHE A 224 6.80 -14.33 1.70
N GLN A 225 6.07 -15.25 1.06
CA GLN A 225 6.68 -16.37 0.35
C GLN A 225 7.61 -15.88 -0.78
N MET A 226 7.14 -14.92 -1.58
CA MET A 226 7.92 -14.35 -2.68
C MET A 226 9.16 -13.62 -2.17
N LYS A 227 9.03 -12.82 -1.10
CA LYS A 227 10.17 -12.13 -0.47
C LYS A 227 11.25 -13.10 -0.05
N GLN A 228 10.88 -14.23 0.58
CA GLN A 228 11.83 -15.26 0.99
C GLN A 228 12.55 -15.90 -0.21
N ILE A 229 11.83 -16.24 -1.27
CA ILE A 229 12.41 -16.88 -2.47
C ILE A 229 13.38 -15.91 -3.16
N PHE A 230 12.92 -14.71 -3.45
CA PHE A 230 13.79 -13.76 -4.14
C PHE A 230 15.01 -13.40 -3.29
N LYS A 231 14.86 -13.23 -1.97
CA LYS A 231 15.99 -12.99 -1.07
C LYS A 231 17.04 -14.11 -1.13
N LYS A 232 16.60 -15.37 -1.21
CA LYS A 232 17.48 -16.55 -1.36
C LYS A 232 18.26 -16.52 -2.68
N HIS A 233 17.65 -16.11 -3.79
CA HIS A 233 18.22 -16.24 -5.12
C HIS A 233 18.97 -15.00 -5.63
N ILE A 234 18.51 -13.77 -5.29
CA ILE A 234 19.17 -12.53 -5.74
C ILE A 234 20.04 -11.87 -4.68
N GLY A 235 20.01 -12.38 -3.43
CA GLY A 235 20.76 -11.84 -2.30
C GLY A 235 20.11 -10.60 -1.68
N GLU A 236 20.79 -10.03 -0.68
CA GLU A 236 20.32 -8.86 0.09
C GLU A 236 20.75 -7.52 -0.53
N SER A 237 21.69 -7.53 -1.46
CA SER A 237 22.22 -6.33 -2.10
C SER A 237 21.27 -5.68 -3.12
N LYS A 238 20.31 -6.44 -3.63
CA LYS A 238 19.34 -5.97 -4.63
C LYS A 238 18.01 -5.61 -3.94
N PRO A 239 17.33 -4.51 -4.33
CA PRO A 239 16.10 -4.09 -3.69
C PRO A 239 14.96 -5.09 -3.93
N ILE A 240 14.31 -5.52 -2.85
CA ILE A 240 13.06 -6.29 -2.86
C ILE A 240 12.01 -5.45 -2.15
N MET A 241 11.25 -4.69 -2.93
CA MET A 241 10.19 -3.83 -2.44
C MET A 241 8.91 -4.64 -2.25
N SER A 242 8.18 -4.39 -1.17
CA SER A 242 6.92 -5.10 -0.90
C SER A 242 5.85 -4.20 -0.30
N GLU A 243 4.63 -4.34 -0.80
CA GLU A 243 3.44 -3.69 -0.24
C GLU A 243 2.34 -4.73 -0.03
N LEU A 244 1.70 -4.66 1.14
CA LEU A 244 0.67 -5.64 1.52
C LEU A 244 -0.72 -5.08 1.27
N PHE A 245 -1.57 -5.88 0.63
CA PHE A 245 -2.98 -5.58 0.48
C PHE A 245 -3.81 -6.62 1.23
N PHE A 246 -4.85 -6.17 1.93
CA PHE A 246 -5.76 -7.08 2.59
C PHE A 246 -6.48 -7.95 1.56
N SER A 247 -6.47 -9.26 1.78
CA SER A 247 -7.39 -10.19 1.15
C SER A 247 -8.53 -10.50 2.12
N ASP A 248 -9.67 -10.92 1.60
CA ASP A 248 -10.86 -11.32 2.38
C ASP A 248 -10.61 -12.51 3.35
N GLU A 249 -9.41 -13.09 3.32
CA GLU A 249 -8.99 -14.25 4.12
C GLU A 249 -8.32 -13.85 5.46
N ILE A 250 -8.55 -12.63 5.97
CA ILE A 250 -8.08 -12.32 7.32
C ILE A 250 -8.97 -13.09 8.28
N GLU A 251 -8.40 -14.11 8.91
CA GLU A 251 -8.92 -14.70 10.14
C GLU A 251 -9.38 -13.57 11.05
N LYS A 252 -10.65 -13.61 11.43
CA LYS A 252 -11.17 -12.69 12.44
C LYS A 252 -10.19 -12.71 13.61
N PRO A 253 -9.75 -11.55 14.13
CA PRO A 253 -9.02 -11.55 15.38
C PRO A 253 -9.91 -12.32 16.36
N GLU A 254 -9.39 -13.36 16.98
CA GLU A 254 -10.06 -13.99 18.11
C GLU A 254 -10.43 -12.88 19.07
N GLU A 255 -11.72 -12.79 19.40
CA GLU A 255 -12.21 -11.88 20.45
C GLU A 255 -11.52 -12.30 21.74
N LYS A 256 -10.37 -11.69 22.04
CA LYS A 256 -9.74 -11.81 23.35
C LYS A 256 -10.75 -11.29 24.35
N LYS A 257 -11.18 -12.18 25.25
CA LYS A 257 -12.05 -11.87 26.37
C LYS A 257 -11.57 -10.57 27.03
N LYS A 258 -12.48 -9.61 27.14
CA LYS A 258 -12.24 -8.36 27.89
C LYS A 258 -11.93 -8.72 29.33
N GLU A 259 -10.66 -8.80 29.68
CA GLU A 259 -10.23 -8.77 31.07
C GLU A 259 -10.55 -7.39 31.64
N LYS A 260 -11.05 -7.35 32.85
CA LYS A 260 -11.35 -6.11 33.57
C LYS A 260 -10.03 -5.40 33.89
N PHE A 261 -9.73 -4.36 33.14
CA PHE A 261 -8.52 -3.57 33.33
C PHE A 261 -8.70 -2.58 34.49
N THR A 262 -7.73 -2.56 35.39
CA THR A 262 -7.53 -1.47 36.35
C THR A 262 -7.22 -0.18 35.60
N LYS A 263 -7.90 0.91 35.98
CA LYS A 263 -7.71 2.25 35.43
C LYS A 263 -6.28 2.71 35.73
N ILE A 264 -5.39 2.60 34.77
CA ILE A 264 -4.02 3.12 34.85
C ILE A 264 -3.98 4.30 33.88
N GLU A 265 -3.72 5.50 34.39
CA GLU A 265 -3.52 6.70 33.58
C GLU A 265 -2.15 6.61 32.90
N THR A 266 -2.14 6.14 31.65
CA THR A 266 -0.92 6.19 30.81
C THR A 266 -0.93 7.51 30.03
N ILE A 267 0.14 8.27 30.18
CA ILE A 267 0.30 9.55 29.50
C ILE A 267 1.21 9.37 28.27
N ILE A 268 0.68 9.71 27.10
CA ILE A 268 1.45 9.77 25.87
C ILE A 268 1.75 11.25 25.57
N LYS A 269 2.99 11.64 25.67
CA LYS A 269 3.47 12.92 25.16
C LYS A 269 3.78 12.76 23.67
N ILE A 270 3.32 13.68 22.85
CA ILE A 270 3.62 13.68 21.41
C ILE A 270 4.25 15.01 21.02
N LYS A 271 5.12 14.96 20.00
CA LYS A 271 5.62 16.13 19.30
C LYS A 271 5.26 16.02 17.84
N ILE A 272 4.56 17.05 17.33
CA ILE A 272 4.13 17.15 15.93
C ILE A 272 4.13 18.61 15.49
N ASP A 273 4.70 18.89 14.32
CA ASP A 273 4.88 20.26 13.76
C ASP A 273 5.57 21.21 14.78
N GLY A 274 6.55 20.68 15.53
CA GLY A 274 7.27 21.42 16.58
C GLY A 274 6.48 21.64 17.87
N VAL A 275 5.20 21.24 17.93
CA VAL A 275 4.31 21.44 19.08
C VAL A 275 4.20 20.15 19.90
N GLU A 276 4.33 20.31 21.22
CA GLU A 276 4.14 19.20 22.16
C GLU A 276 2.69 19.17 22.67
N LYS A 277 2.08 17.98 22.66
CA LYS A 277 0.73 17.75 23.20
C LYS A 277 0.73 16.51 24.08
N ARG A 278 -0.29 16.37 24.93
CA ARG A 278 -0.48 15.20 25.78
C ARG A 278 -1.78 14.48 25.40
N ILE A 279 -1.74 13.17 25.41
CA ILE A 279 -2.84 12.27 25.18
C ILE A 279 -2.95 11.34 26.39
N ASN A 280 -4.11 11.27 27.00
CA ASN A 280 -4.40 10.34 28.08
C ASN A 280 -5.08 9.10 27.51
N LEU A 281 -4.54 7.92 27.75
CA LEU A 281 -5.18 6.66 27.41
C LEU A 281 -6.16 6.26 28.51
N GLU A 282 -7.32 5.75 28.14
CA GLU A 282 -8.29 5.20 29.10
C GLU A 282 -7.82 3.84 29.66
N ASN A 283 -7.05 3.12 28.85
CA ASN A 283 -6.41 1.86 29.25
C ASN A 283 -5.21 1.58 28.32
N LYS A 284 -4.32 0.67 28.73
CA LYS A 284 -3.11 0.32 27.95
C LYS A 284 -3.39 -0.38 26.60
N GLU A 285 -4.60 -0.87 26.41
CA GLU A 285 -5.03 -1.52 25.16
C GLU A 285 -5.64 -0.52 24.15
N GLU A 286 -5.93 0.71 24.59
CA GLU A 286 -6.44 1.76 23.69
C GLU A 286 -5.38 2.11 22.65
N ASN A 287 -5.83 2.22 21.40
CA ASN A 287 -4.97 2.65 20.29
C ASN A 287 -4.62 4.12 20.42
N ILE A 288 -3.34 4.48 20.33
CA ILE A 288 -2.86 5.88 20.50
C ILE A 288 -3.54 6.82 19.51
N ILE A 289 -3.78 6.39 18.26
CA ILE A 289 -4.48 7.21 17.25
C ILE A 289 -5.94 7.45 17.67
N ASP A 290 -6.63 6.44 18.19
CA ASP A 290 -8.03 6.57 18.61
C ASP A 290 -8.15 7.47 19.85
N ALA A 291 -7.24 7.34 20.81
CA ALA A 291 -7.14 8.22 21.98
C ALA A 291 -6.86 9.67 21.59
N ALA A 292 -5.99 9.90 20.61
CA ALA A 292 -5.71 11.23 20.07
C ALA A 292 -6.96 11.86 19.45
N LEU A 293 -7.64 11.11 18.58
CA LEU A 293 -8.87 11.57 17.92
C LEU A 293 -9.97 11.89 18.93
N ARG A 294 -10.14 11.08 19.99
CA ARG A 294 -11.10 11.33 21.08
C ARG A 294 -10.81 12.65 21.81
N GLN A 295 -9.55 13.06 21.87
CA GLN A 295 -9.11 14.30 22.49
C GLN A 295 -8.91 15.46 21.49
N ASN A 296 -9.47 15.33 20.26
CA ASN A 296 -9.37 16.31 19.18
C ASN A 296 -7.91 16.65 18.79
N ILE A 297 -7.02 15.65 18.89
CA ILE A 297 -5.64 15.76 18.45
C ILE A 297 -5.50 14.97 17.14
N GLU A 298 -5.22 15.66 16.05
CA GLU A 298 -4.95 15.03 14.76
C GLU A 298 -3.51 14.52 14.72
N LEU A 299 -3.35 13.22 14.47
CA LEU A 299 -2.08 12.56 14.20
C LEU A 299 -2.08 12.02 12.76
N PRO A 300 -0.92 11.87 12.14
CA PRO A 300 -0.82 11.20 10.85
C PRO A 300 -1.22 9.73 10.99
N PHE A 301 -2.24 9.31 10.27
CA PHE A 301 -2.62 7.90 10.16
C PHE A 301 -3.42 7.64 8.91
N SER A 302 -3.47 6.35 8.50
CA SER A 302 -4.31 5.92 7.40
C SER A 302 -4.87 4.51 7.62
N CYS A 303 -4.09 3.44 7.46
CA CYS A 303 -4.58 2.06 7.45
C CYS A 303 -4.97 1.53 8.84
N LYS A 304 -4.47 2.10 9.93
CA LYS A 304 -4.58 1.60 11.33
C LYS A 304 -4.21 0.12 11.52
N GLY A 305 -3.54 -0.49 10.53
CA GLY A 305 -3.22 -1.93 10.48
C GLY A 305 -1.72 -2.24 10.45
N GLY A 306 -0.83 -1.27 10.67
CA GLY A 306 0.62 -1.49 10.68
C GLY A 306 1.27 -1.68 9.30
N MET A 307 0.61 -1.26 8.20
CA MET A 307 1.06 -1.53 6.84
C MET A 307 1.55 -0.32 6.05
N CYS A 308 1.02 0.89 6.31
CA CYS A 308 1.27 2.05 5.44
C CYS A 308 2.38 2.99 5.92
N CYS A 309 2.93 2.81 7.10
CA CYS A 309 3.90 3.70 7.76
C CYS A 309 3.47 5.16 7.96
N THR A 310 2.24 5.57 7.59
CA THR A 310 1.78 6.96 7.77
C THR A 310 1.83 7.43 9.23
N CYS A 311 1.64 6.51 10.20
CA CYS A 311 1.69 6.79 11.64
C CYS A 311 3.04 6.49 12.26
N ARG A 312 4.12 6.43 11.47
CA ARG A 312 5.48 6.20 11.99
C ARG A 312 5.91 7.37 12.86
N CYS A 313 6.52 7.08 13.98
CA CYS A 313 7.09 8.05 14.89
C CYS A 313 8.28 7.46 15.64
N LEU A 314 9.13 8.31 16.20
CA LEU A 314 10.28 7.92 17.01
C LEU A 314 9.89 7.92 18.48
N VAL A 315 10.20 6.85 19.21
CA VAL A 315 10.09 6.81 20.68
C VAL A 315 11.30 7.53 21.27
N LEU A 316 11.05 8.67 21.93
CA LEU A 316 12.11 9.45 22.61
C LEU A 316 12.27 9.03 24.06
N GLU A 317 11.17 8.63 24.72
CA GLU A 317 11.17 8.23 26.12
C GLU A 317 10.09 7.18 26.37
N GLY A 318 10.32 6.29 27.32
CA GLY A 318 9.42 5.16 27.63
C GLY A 318 9.58 3.99 26.68
N GLU A 319 8.72 2.99 26.83
CA GLU A 319 8.72 1.79 26.00
C GLU A 319 7.34 1.50 25.43
N VAL A 320 7.33 1.00 24.19
CA VAL A 320 6.12 0.52 23.52
C VAL A 320 6.32 -0.89 22.98
N MET A 321 5.25 -1.65 22.91
CA MET A 321 5.19 -2.92 22.20
C MET A 321 4.43 -2.73 20.89
N LEU A 322 4.99 -3.16 19.78
CA LEU A 322 4.30 -3.23 18.49
C LEU A 322 3.45 -4.50 18.42
N GLU A 323 2.14 -4.35 18.30
CA GLU A 323 1.22 -5.49 18.16
C GLU A 323 1.33 -6.13 16.77
N LYS A 324 1.37 -5.30 15.74
CA LYS A 324 1.54 -5.72 14.34
C LYS A 324 2.51 -4.80 13.64
N ASN A 325 3.45 -5.39 12.92
CA ASN A 325 4.39 -4.66 12.08
C ASN A 325 4.57 -5.36 10.74
N TYR A 326 4.17 -4.70 9.67
CA TYR A 326 4.30 -5.20 8.30
C TYR A 326 5.13 -4.26 7.41
N SER A 327 5.52 -3.08 7.93
CA SER A 327 6.08 -2.01 7.12
C SER A 327 7.36 -1.37 7.67
N LEU A 328 7.63 -1.46 8.99
CA LEU A 328 8.91 -1.04 9.53
C LEU A 328 9.97 -2.11 9.30
N GLU A 329 11.09 -1.69 8.77
CA GLU A 329 12.28 -2.51 8.64
C GLU A 329 12.96 -2.71 10.02
N ARG A 330 13.79 -3.76 10.12
CA ARG A 330 14.47 -4.11 11.39
C ARG A 330 15.32 -2.97 11.92
N TRP A 331 16.10 -2.30 11.07
CA TRP A 331 16.95 -1.18 11.46
C TRP A 331 16.16 0.04 11.97
N GLU A 332 14.91 0.24 11.52
CA GLU A 332 14.04 1.31 12.03
C GLU A 332 13.61 0.98 13.45
N GLN A 333 13.20 -0.27 13.73
CA GLN A 333 12.85 -0.71 15.08
C GLN A 333 14.04 -0.62 16.03
N GLU A 334 15.24 -1.02 15.58
CA GLU A 334 16.49 -0.92 16.34
C GLU A 334 16.86 0.54 16.67
N ARG A 335 16.44 1.51 15.85
CA ARG A 335 16.58 2.95 16.10
C ARG A 335 15.45 3.58 16.90
N GLY A 336 14.50 2.79 17.39
CA GLY A 336 13.40 3.25 18.22
C GLY A 336 12.18 3.74 17.45
N TYR A 337 12.09 3.52 16.13
CA TYR A 337 10.86 3.85 15.39
C TYR A 337 9.73 2.87 15.71
N THR A 338 8.52 3.40 15.78
CA THR A 338 7.29 2.64 16.00
C THR A 338 6.16 3.09 15.07
N LEU A 339 5.05 2.36 15.09
CA LEU A 339 3.81 2.71 14.40
C LEU A 339 2.74 3.05 15.45
N ALA A 340 2.39 4.31 15.61
CA ALA A 340 1.45 4.76 16.66
C ALA A 340 0.10 4.01 16.63
N CYS A 341 -0.36 3.56 15.46
CA CYS A 341 -1.59 2.77 15.34
C CYS A 341 -1.48 1.33 15.88
N GLN A 342 -0.28 0.83 16.13
CA GLN A 342 -0.01 -0.53 16.61
C GLN A 342 0.85 -0.54 17.88
N ALA A 343 1.27 0.63 18.35
CA ALA A 343 2.08 0.79 19.54
C ALA A 343 1.20 0.74 20.79
N LYS A 344 1.54 -0.16 21.72
CA LYS A 344 0.94 -0.24 23.05
C LYS A 344 1.99 0.13 24.09
N PRO A 345 1.71 1.08 24.98
CA PRO A 345 2.65 1.47 26.03
C PRO A 345 2.94 0.32 26.99
N LYS A 346 4.24 0.13 27.29
CA LYS A 346 4.69 -0.74 28.37
C LYS A 346 4.93 0.05 29.67
N THR A 347 5.30 1.32 29.55
CA THR A 347 5.53 2.25 30.65
C THR A 347 4.34 3.18 30.83
N ASP A 348 4.21 3.81 31.99
CA ASP A 348 3.10 4.73 32.32
C ASP A 348 3.26 6.11 31.64
N PHE A 349 4.45 6.37 31.08
CA PHE A 349 4.75 7.53 30.28
C PHE A 349 5.50 7.10 29.01
N VAL A 350 5.10 7.69 27.87
CA VAL A 350 5.78 7.50 26.58
C VAL A 350 5.84 8.84 25.85
N PHE A 351 7.00 9.16 25.24
CA PHE A 351 7.16 10.34 24.40
C PHE A 351 7.44 9.93 22.94
N LEU A 352 6.55 10.35 22.04
CA LEU A 352 6.59 10.05 20.62
C LEU A 352 6.86 11.31 19.80
N ASP A 353 7.83 11.26 18.90
CA ASP A 353 8.18 12.35 17.99
C ASP A 353 7.76 12.00 16.56
N PHE A 354 6.75 12.70 16.04
CA PHE A 354 6.26 12.55 14.69
C PHE A 354 7.01 13.44 13.66
N ASP A 355 7.80 14.41 14.12
CA ASP A 355 8.58 15.29 13.25
C ASP A 355 9.81 14.56 12.67
N ARG A 356 10.20 13.46 13.29
CA ARG A 356 11.28 12.56 12.84
C ARG A 356 10.76 11.31 12.13
N SER A 357 9.52 11.37 11.64
CA SER A 357 8.91 10.25 10.91
C SER A 357 9.49 10.07 9.50
#